data_cbe845c5ca79fff5c5215a4cffac2fbf
#
_entry.id   cbe845c5ca79fff5c5215a4cffac2fbf
#
_cell.length_a   1.000
_cell.length_b   1.000
_cell.length_c   1.000
_cell.angle_alpha   90.00
_cell.angle_beta   90.00
_cell.angle_gamma   90.00
#
_symmetry.space_group_name_H-M   'P 1'
#
loop_
_entity.id
_entity.type
_entity.pdbx_description
1 polymer ?
#
loop_
_entity_poly.entity_id
_entity_poly.type
_entity_poly.pdbx_seq_one_letter_code
_entity_poly.pdbx_strand_id
1 'polypeptide(L)'
;MQRREFLTASSVALLGLAVQGEAAGPAVAAEPVIDIHQHAGYTGRSDEALIAHQRAMGATTTVLLPAGRPVITASTHQGVANGLQAQCLGNDACFRLVRAHPGTFASAANEVPDIEGATEAIESYLRRGARVIGEQKFGVECDSPAMQEIYRLAQAHRVPVLMHWQFQMYNYGFERFHKMLEQYPKVDFIGHAQTWWANIDRNHHDQAVLYPKGPVTAGGLTDRYLSDYPNMFGDLSAGSGLNALTRDEAFTRDFLGRHQNKLLFGSDCTDVEGSGPGCQGAQTIAAIRRLSPDRTIERKLLHDNARKLLRL
;
A
#
# COMPACT_ATOMS: atom_id res chain seq x y z
N MET A 1 -8.16 -97.40 9.27
CA MET A 1 -8.65 -96.55 8.15
C MET A 1 -8.24 -95.08 8.43
N GLN A 2 -7.14 -94.63 7.83
CA GLN A 2 -6.64 -93.23 7.99
C GLN A 2 -6.80 -92.53 6.66
N ARG A 3 -7.53 -91.44 6.64
CA ARG A 3 -7.63 -90.54 5.51
C ARG A 3 -6.53 -89.49 5.65
N ARG A 4 -5.69 -89.40 4.60
CA ARG A 4 -4.71 -88.34 4.45
C ARG A 4 -5.41 -87.19 3.71
N GLU A 5 -5.39 -86.00 4.30
CA GLU A 5 -5.76 -84.75 3.62
C GLU A 5 -4.54 -84.09 3.01
N PHE A 6 -4.65 -83.77 1.72
CA PHE A 6 -3.68 -82.98 0.99
C PHE A 6 -3.93 -81.50 1.16
N LEU A 7 -3.00 -80.76 1.74
CA LEU A 7 -2.98 -79.31 1.74
C LEU A 7 -2.27 -78.84 0.47
N THR A 8 -3.04 -78.14 -0.41
CA THR A 8 -2.49 -77.39 -1.55
C THR A 8 -2.17 -75.99 -1.09
N ALA A 9 -0.91 -75.58 -1.10
CA ALA A 9 -0.47 -74.22 -0.86
C ALA A 9 -0.64 -73.36 -2.11
N SER A 10 -1.54 -72.38 -2.09
CA SER A 10 -1.64 -71.38 -3.13
C SER A 10 -0.73 -70.22 -2.82
N SER A 11 0.28 -70.07 -3.64
CA SER A 11 1.18 -68.84 -3.60
C SER A 11 0.49 -67.67 -4.24
N VAL A 12 0.15 -66.66 -3.43
CA VAL A 12 -0.31 -65.36 -3.91
C VAL A 12 0.91 -64.50 -4.16
N ALA A 13 1.21 -64.20 -5.45
CA ALA A 13 2.21 -63.24 -5.81
C ALA A 13 1.62 -61.81 -5.62
N LEU A 14 2.15 -61.03 -4.66
CA LEU A 14 1.88 -59.60 -4.54
C LEU A 14 2.71 -58.85 -5.58
N LEU A 15 2.07 -58.37 -6.63
CA LEU A 15 2.63 -57.34 -7.50
C LEU A 15 2.63 -56.01 -6.75
N GLY A 16 3.79 -55.57 -6.24
CA GLY A 16 4.01 -54.23 -5.73
C GLY A 16 3.99 -53.21 -6.89
N LEU A 17 2.92 -52.46 -7.01
CA LEU A 17 2.91 -51.23 -7.80
C LEU A 17 3.77 -50.19 -7.10
N ALA A 18 4.97 -49.96 -7.60
CA ALA A 18 5.81 -48.82 -7.23
C ALA A 18 5.09 -47.54 -7.76
N VAL A 19 4.42 -46.81 -6.90
CA VAL A 19 4.01 -45.44 -7.19
C VAL A 19 5.27 -44.60 -7.22
N GLN A 20 5.74 -44.27 -8.43
CA GLN A 20 6.76 -43.24 -8.61
C GLN A 20 6.15 -41.92 -8.16
N GLY A 21 6.55 -41.46 -6.96
CA GLY A 21 6.26 -40.11 -6.52
C GLY A 21 6.95 -39.15 -7.50
N GLU A 22 6.16 -38.37 -8.25
CA GLU A 22 6.72 -37.25 -8.97
C GLU A 22 7.47 -36.37 -7.97
N ALA A 23 8.77 -36.23 -8.17
CA ALA A 23 9.56 -35.26 -7.41
C ALA A 23 8.95 -33.89 -7.65
N ALA A 24 8.40 -33.29 -6.60
CA ALA A 24 7.94 -31.89 -6.64
C ALA A 24 9.11 -31.07 -7.16
N GLY A 25 8.92 -30.46 -8.31
CA GLY A 25 9.90 -29.53 -8.88
C GLY A 25 10.23 -28.44 -7.84
N PRO A 26 11.40 -27.78 -7.95
CA PRO A 26 11.79 -26.76 -6.99
C PRO A 26 10.64 -25.75 -6.84
N ALA A 27 10.19 -25.54 -5.60
CA ALA A 27 9.14 -24.57 -5.31
C ALA A 27 9.59 -23.23 -5.91
N VAL A 28 8.84 -22.73 -6.88
CA VAL A 28 9.09 -21.40 -7.45
C VAL A 28 8.99 -20.44 -6.28
N ALA A 29 10.11 -19.78 -5.95
CA ALA A 29 10.12 -18.79 -4.88
C ALA A 29 9.00 -17.78 -5.14
N ALA A 30 8.19 -17.51 -4.11
CA ALA A 30 7.12 -16.55 -4.25
C ALA A 30 7.70 -15.19 -4.69
N GLU A 31 7.07 -14.57 -5.70
CA GLU A 31 7.47 -13.25 -6.17
C GLU A 31 7.44 -12.25 -5.01
N PRO A 32 8.48 -11.40 -4.86
CA PRO A 32 8.53 -10.45 -3.76
C PRO A 32 7.40 -9.42 -3.86
N VAL A 33 6.85 -9.03 -2.71
CA VAL A 33 5.79 -8.02 -2.59
C VAL A 33 6.29 -6.91 -1.66
N ILE A 34 6.19 -5.67 -2.09
CA ILE A 34 6.46 -4.49 -1.27
C ILE A 34 5.14 -3.83 -0.90
N ASP A 35 4.84 -3.80 0.38
CA ASP A 35 3.72 -3.04 0.95
C ASP A 35 4.21 -1.63 1.30
N ILE A 36 3.77 -0.62 0.54
CA ILE A 36 4.21 0.77 0.78
C ILE A 36 3.41 1.49 1.85
N HIS A 37 2.35 0.88 2.41
CA HIS A 37 1.44 1.57 3.30
C HIS A 37 1.02 0.70 4.49
N GLN A 38 1.74 0.86 5.59
CA GLN A 38 1.38 0.21 6.85
C GLN A 38 1.76 1.10 8.04
N HIS A 39 1.14 0.88 9.17
CA HIS A 39 1.36 1.66 10.40
C HIS A 39 1.79 0.78 11.55
N ALA A 40 2.77 1.25 12.34
CA ALA A 40 3.12 0.65 13.61
C ALA A 40 2.04 0.98 14.67
N GLY A 41 1.65 0.00 15.48
CA GLY A 41 0.64 0.18 16.52
C GLY A 41 -0.76 0.50 16.01
N TYR A 42 -1.06 0.19 14.75
CA TYR A 42 -2.34 0.51 14.10
C TYR A 42 -3.51 -0.09 14.87
N THR A 43 -4.42 0.76 15.38
CA THR A 43 -5.54 0.39 16.25
C THR A 43 -5.15 -0.47 17.46
N GLY A 44 -3.93 -0.27 17.97
CA GLY A 44 -3.41 -1.03 19.12
C GLY A 44 -2.76 -2.37 18.76
N ARG A 45 -2.60 -2.69 17.46
CA ARG A 45 -1.91 -3.91 17.03
C ARG A 45 -0.45 -3.91 17.49
N SER A 46 0.01 -5.02 18.09
CA SER A 46 1.41 -5.18 18.52
C SER A 46 2.37 -5.32 17.33
N ASP A 47 3.66 -5.09 17.57
CA ASP A 47 4.70 -5.25 16.55
C ASP A 47 4.79 -6.71 16.08
N GLU A 48 4.63 -7.70 16.97
CA GLU A 48 4.62 -9.13 16.62
C GLU A 48 3.43 -9.49 15.72
N ALA A 49 2.25 -8.95 16.05
CA ALA A 49 1.05 -9.17 15.22
C ALA A 49 1.19 -8.50 13.85
N LEU A 50 1.79 -7.30 13.78
CA LEU A 50 2.12 -6.65 12.51
C LEU A 50 3.05 -7.51 11.66
N ILE A 51 4.14 -8.03 12.24
CA ILE A 51 5.12 -8.87 11.54
C ILE A 51 4.46 -10.17 11.03
N ALA A 52 3.65 -10.81 11.89
CA ALA A 52 2.91 -12.02 11.51
C ALA A 52 1.92 -11.75 10.36
N HIS A 53 1.15 -10.66 10.46
CA HIS A 53 0.23 -10.20 9.42
C HIS A 53 0.93 -9.99 8.08
N GLN A 54 2.03 -9.22 8.06
CA GLN A 54 2.76 -8.93 6.82
C GLN A 54 3.31 -10.21 6.17
N ARG A 55 3.84 -11.12 6.99
CA ARG A 55 4.33 -12.41 6.52
C ARG A 55 3.20 -13.29 5.95
N ALA A 56 2.06 -13.36 6.63
CA ALA A 56 0.89 -14.13 6.19
C ALA A 56 0.30 -13.57 4.88
N MET A 57 0.31 -12.24 4.72
CA MET A 57 -0.11 -11.56 3.49
C MET A 57 0.87 -11.77 2.32
N GLY A 58 2.11 -12.17 2.61
CA GLY A 58 3.16 -12.38 1.61
C GLY A 58 4.00 -11.14 1.30
N ALA A 59 3.91 -10.08 2.11
CA ALA A 59 4.79 -8.92 1.97
C ALA A 59 6.22 -9.29 2.40
N THR A 60 7.18 -9.00 1.54
CA THR A 60 8.61 -9.22 1.79
C THR A 60 9.30 -7.99 2.36
N THR A 61 8.79 -6.82 2.02
CA THR A 61 9.25 -5.53 2.55
C THR A 61 8.03 -4.64 2.81
N THR A 62 8.06 -3.91 3.90
CA THR A 62 6.95 -3.03 4.32
C THR A 62 7.48 -1.64 4.66
N VAL A 63 6.84 -0.61 4.12
CA VAL A 63 7.10 0.79 4.49
C VAL A 63 6.13 1.20 5.60
N LEU A 64 6.68 1.62 6.73
CA LEU A 64 5.92 2.08 7.89
C LEU A 64 5.71 3.60 7.80
N LEU A 65 4.45 4.01 7.82
CA LEU A 65 4.04 5.41 7.78
C LEU A 65 3.72 5.88 9.21
N PRO A 66 4.52 6.79 9.78
CA PRO A 66 4.32 7.28 11.14
C PRO A 66 3.22 8.34 11.23
N ALA A 67 2.60 8.46 12.40
CA ALA A 67 1.62 9.50 12.68
C ALA A 67 2.22 10.93 12.79
N GLY A 68 3.51 11.06 12.94
CA GLY A 68 4.12 12.28 13.45
C GLY A 68 4.09 12.28 14.99
N ARG A 69 4.22 13.43 15.62
CA ARG A 69 4.05 13.59 17.07
C ARG A 69 2.61 13.96 17.40
N PRO A 70 2.07 13.52 18.53
CA PRO A 70 0.79 14.01 19.03
C PRO A 70 0.87 15.51 19.35
N VAL A 71 -0.15 16.28 19.00
CA VAL A 71 -0.27 17.70 19.34
C VAL A 71 -1.61 17.97 20.05
N ILE A 72 -1.59 18.89 21.00
CA ILE A 72 -2.79 19.25 21.77
C ILE A 72 -3.44 20.50 21.22
N THR A 73 -2.66 21.37 20.57
CA THR A 73 -3.13 22.62 19.98
C THR A 73 -3.66 22.38 18.58
N ALA A 74 -4.78 22.99 18.26
CA ALA A 74 -5.32 22.92 16.91
C ALA A 74 -4.45 23.71 15.94
N SER A 75 -3.69 23.03 15.10
CA SER A 75 -2.95 23.61 13.98
C SER A 75 -3.59 23.19 12.67
N THR A 76 -3.99 21.91 12.62
CA THR A 76 -4.69 21.33 11.51
C THR A 76 -5.96 20.67 12.00
N HIS A 77 -6.38 19.57 11.45
CA HIS A 77 -7.59 18.87 11.82
C HIS A 77 -7.61 18.55 13.34
N GLN A 78 -8.14 19.45 14.13
CA GLN A 78 -8.27 19.42 15.59
C GLN A 78 -6.94 19.32 16.36
N GLY A 79 -5.83 19.68 15.72
CA GLY A 79 -4.52 19.71 16.36
C GLY A 79 -3.95 18.36 16.75
N VAL A 80 -4.42 17.27 16.15
CA VAL A 80 -3.89 15.94 16.38
C VAL A 80 -3.17 15.48 15.13
N ALA A 81 -2.01 14.86 15.32
CA ALA A 81 -1.20 14.33 14.24
C ALA A 81 -1.99 13.35 13.36
N ASN A 82 -1.43 13.06 12.20
CA ASN A 82 -1.87 11.97 11.35
C ASN A 82 -2.07 10.70 12.18
N GLY A 83 -3.12 10.03 12.01
CA GLY A 83 -3.43 8.87 12.83
C GLY A 83 -4.42 9.14 13.93
N LEU A 84 -4.97 10.34 14.06
CA LEU A 84 -6.11 10.55 14.94
C LEU A 84 -7.19 9.50 14.70
N GLN A 85 -7.43 9.17 13.45
CA GLN A 85 -8.37 8.12 13.04
C GLN A 85 -7.68 6.78 12.73
N ALA A 86 -6.44 6.80 12.29
CA ALA A 86 -5.64 5.60 12.07
C ALA A 86 -5.10 5.01 13.37
N GLN A 87 -5.01 5.79 14.45
CA GLN A 87 -4.52 5.34 15.78
C GLN A 87 -3.18 4.62 15.69
N CYS A 88 -2.20 5.23 15.01
CA CYS A 88 -0.88 4.65 14.82
C CYS A 88 0.20 5.38 15.63
N LEU A 89 1.37 4.76 15.73
CA LEU A 89 2.53 5.30 16.43
C LEU A 89 3.35 6.26 15.56
N GLY A 90 4.21 7.07 16.19
CA GLY A 90 5.04 8.07 15.53
C GLY A 90 6.35 7.53 14.96
N ASN A 91 7.18 8.45 14.47
CA ASN A 91 8.43 8.18 13.77
C ASN A 91 9.39 7.24 14.54
N ASP A 92 9.59 7.45 15.84
CA ASP A 92 10.53 6.62 16.61
C ASP A 92 10.10 5.16 16.71
N ALA A 93 8.79 4.88 16.77
CA ALA A 93 8.27 3.51 16.77
C ALA A 93 8.58 2.81 15.44
N CYS A 94 8.33 3.46 14.34
CA CYS A 94 8.65 2.95 13.01
C CYS A 94 10.16 2.67 12.87
N PHE A 95 11.00 3.61 13.32
CA PHE A 95 12.46 3.44 13.26
C PHE A 95 13.00 2.36 14.21
N ARG A 96 12.33 2.07 15.33
CA ARG A 96 12.68 0.90 16.17
C ARG A 96 12.46 -0.40 15.40
N LEU A 97 11.32 -0.55 14.72
CA LEU A 97 11.02 -1.73 13.87
C LEU A 97 12.02 -1.89 12.73
N VAL A 98 12.36 -0.81 12.04
CA VAL A 98 13.38 -0.83 10.96
C VAL A 98 14.73 -1.33 11.49
N ARG A 99 15.17 -0.87 12.66
CA ARG A 99 16.43 -1.33 13.26
C ARG A 99 16.37 -2.78 13.74
N ALA A 100 15.24 -3.21 14.27
CA ALA A 100 15.06 -4.58 14.76
C ALA A 100 14.94 -5.62 13.62
N HIS A 101 14.44 -5.18 12.46
CA HIS A 101 14.16 -6.07 11.32
C HIS A 101 14.69 -5.45 10.00
N PRO A 102 16.02 -5.34 9.85
CA PRO A 102 16.61 -4.74 8.65
C PRO A 102 16.27 -5.54 7.41
N GLY A 103 15.91 -4.84 6.32
CA GLY A 103 15.47 -5.45 5.06
C GLY A 103 14.00 -5.84 5.01
N THR A 104 13.35 -6.06 6.16
CA THR A 104 11.90 -6.32 6.24
C THR A 104 11.10 -5.02 6.30
N PHE A 105 11.59 -4.04 7.05
CA PHE A 105 10.93 -2.74 7.17
C PHE A 105 11.78 -1.60 6.64
N ALA A 106 11.12 -0.63 6.02
CA ALA A 106 11.58 0.72 5.78
C ALA A 106 10.62 1.69 6.47
N SER A 107 11.02 2.95 6.66
CA SER A 107 10.17 3.96 7.30
C SER A 107 9.98 5.17 6.43
N ALA A 108 8.83 5.80 6.56
CA ALA A 108 8.58 7.18 6.20
C ALA A 108 9.01 8.13 7.32
N ALA A 109 8.93 9.42 7.05
CA ALA A 109 8.99 10.50 8.02
C ALA A 109 7.71 11.32 7.91
N ASN A 110 7.13 11.72 9.05
CA ASN A 110 5.90 12.49 9.05
C ASN A 110 5.84 13.46 10.24
N GLU A 111 5.14 14.58 10.03
CA GLU A 111 4.77 15.52 11.08
C GLU A 111 3.56 16.35 10.59
N VAL A 112 2.83 16.94 11.52
CA VAL A 112 1.78 17.93 11.25
C VAL A 112 2.41 19.13 10.54
N PRO A 113 2.04 19.46 9.30
CA PRO A 113 2.86 20.33 8.45
C PRO A 113 2.88 21.80 8.90
N ASP A 114 1.87 22.28 9.59
CA ASP A 114 1.69 23.68 9.98
C ASP A 114 2.01 23.97 11.47
N ILE A 115 2.68 23.05 12.14
CA ILE A 115 3.21 23.31 13.49
C ILE A 115 4.70 23.67 13.45
N GLU A 116 5.15 24.41 14.46
CA GLU A 116 6.55 24.80 14.60
C GLU A 116 7.47 23.56 14.66
N GLY A 117 8.56 23.61 13.90
CA GLY A 117 9.55 22.55 13.84
C GLY A 117 9.13 21.31 13.03
N ALA A 118 8.06 21.40 12.21
CA ALA A 118 7.58 20.27 11.42
C ALA A 118 8.62 19.79 10.39
N THR A 119 9.19 20.70 9.63
CA THR A 119 10.21 20.39 8.62
C THR A 119 11.49 19.84 9.22
N GLU A 120 11.94 20.40 10.34
CA GLU A 120 13.12 19.93 11.10
C GLU A 120 12.90 18.52 11.64
N ALA A 121 11.70 18.24 12.17
CA ALA A 121 11.34 16.90 12.63
C ALA A 121 11.40 15.89 11.48
N ILE A 122 10.73 16.16 10.37
CA ILE A 122 10.74 15.30 9.19
C ILE A 122 12.18 15.12 8.68
N GLU A 123 12.94 16.22 8.51
CA GLU A 123 14.31 16.18 8.00
C GLU A 123 15.21 15.30 8.86
N SER A 124 15.05 15.34 10.18
CA SER A 124 15.83 14.50 11.10
C SER A 124 15.69 13.01 10.79
N TYR A 125 14.48 12.56 10.43
CA TYR A 125 14.21 11.17 10.05
C TYR A 125 14.61 10.86 8.61
N LEU A 126 14.51 11.81 7.67
CA LEU A 126 15.04 11.67 6.33
C LEU A 126 16.56 11.44 6.33
N ARG A 127 17.31 12.18 7.16
CA ARG A 127 18.75 11.96 7.36
C ARG A 127 19.07 10.61 7.97
N ARG A 128 18.14 10.01 8.70
CA ARG A 128 18.25 8.64 9.25
C ARG A 128 17.83 7.55 8.26
N GLY A 129 17.39 7.91 7.05
CA GLY A 129 17.07 6.98 5.97
C GLY A 129 15.59 6.75 5.72
N ALA A 130 14.69 7.64 6.17
CA ALA A 130 13.28 7.59 5.74
C ALA A 130 13.19 7.71 4.22
N ARG A 131 12.25 6.97 3.60
CA ARG A 131 12.12 6.79 2.15
C ARG A 131 11.01 7.59 1.51
N VAL A 132 10.10 8.15 2.29
CA VAL A 132 8.93 8.91 1.85
C VAL A 132 8.54 9.90 2.95
N ILE A 133 7.95 11.04 2.60
CA ILE A 133 7.29 11.92 3.56
C ILE A 133 5.80 11.57 3.55
N GLY A 134 5.25 11.21 4.71
CA GLY A 134 3.84 10.85 4.85
C GLY A 134 3.57 9.69 5.81
N GLU A 135 2.36 9.36 5.97
CA GLU A 135 1.14 9.76 5.22
C GLU A 135 0.74 11.19 5.60
N GLN A 136 0.69 12.11 4.64
CA GLN A 136 0.19 13.46 4.86
C GLN A 136 -1.34 13.41 4.93
N LYS A 137 -1.88 13.33 6.14
CA LYS A 137 -3.32 13.15 6.44
C LYS A 137 -3.79 14.24 7.39
N PHE A 138 -3.83 15.45 6.86
CA PHE A 138 -4.09 16.65 7.65
C PHE A 138 -5.15 17.53 6.98
N GLY A 139 -5.95 18.26 7.80
CA GLY A 139 -6.98 19.18 7.34
C GLY A 139 -6.39 20.51 6.86
N VAL A 140 -5.57 20.47 5.80
CA VAL A 140 -4.88 21.61 5.21
C VAL A 140 -5.13 21.71 3.71
N GLU A 141 -5.01 22.92 3.17
CA GLU A 141 -4.99 23.11 1.71
C GLU A 141 -3.72 22.51 1.11
N CYS A 142 -3.86 21.73 0.02
CA CYS A 142 -2.74 21.05 -0.63
C CYS A 142 -1.66 22.00 -1.17
N ASP A 143 -2.03 23.25 -1.42
CA ASP A 143 -1.17 24.32 -1.90
C ASP A 143 -0.86 25.37 -0.82
N SER A 144 -1.14 25.10 0.45
CA SER A 144 -0.80 25.98 1.57
C SER A 144 0.71 26.19 1.69
N PRO A 145 1.16 27.33 2.27
CA PRO A 145 2.58 27.54 2.53
C PRO A 145 3.25 26.40 3.27
N ALA A 146 2.60 25.84 4.30
CA ALA A 146 3.11 24.71 5.08
C ALA A 146 3.33 23.46 4.22
N MET A 147 2.36 23.11 3.37
CA MET A 147 2.53 21.96 2.45
C MET A 147 3.62 22.22 1.40
N GLN A 148 3.76 23.44 0.94
CA GLN A 148 4.85 23.79 0.00
C GLN A 148 6.23 23.68 0.65
N GLU A 149 6.38 23.93 1.97
CA GLU A 149 7.63 23.62 2.69
C GLU A 149 7.91 22.11 2.68
N ILE A 150 6.91 21.27 2.90
CA ILE A 150 7.03 19.81 2.80
C ILE A 150 7.49 19.40 1.39
N TYR A 151 6.95 20.01 0.34
CA TYR A 151 7.34 19.71 -1.05
C TYR A 151 8.77 20.17 -1.34
N ARG A 152 9.20 21.33 -0.83
CA ARG A 152 10.61 21.79 -0.93
C ARG A 152 11.56 20.82 -0.21
N LEU A 153 11.18 20.35 0.95
CA LEU A 153 11.96 19.37 1.72
C LEU A 153 12.06 18.03 0.97
N ALA A 154 10.94 17.54 0.43
CA ALA A 154 10.89 16.33 -0.39
C ALA A 154 11.83 16.44 -1.62
N GLN A 155 11.81 17.60 -2.29
CA GLN A 155 12.70 17.87 -3.41
C GLN A 155 14.19 17.86 -3.02
N ALA A 156 14.52 18.48 -1.87
CA ALA A 156 15.90 18.55 -1.38
C ALA A 156 16.45 17.15 -1.05
N HIS A 157 15.63 16.31 -0.46
CA HIS A 157 15.99 14.93 -0.09
C HIS A 157 15.73 13.90 -1.18
N ARG A 158 15.07 14.29 -2.29
CA ARG A 158 14.71 13.41 -3.41
C ARG A 158 13.88 12.21 -2.95
N VAL A 159 12.91 12.44 -2.11
CA VAL A 159 11.94 11.44 -1.65
C VAL A 159 10.54 11.83 -2.08
N PRO A 160 9.63 10.88 -2.31
CA PRO A 160 8.24 11.17 -2.64
C PRO A 160 7.45 11.67 -1.43
N VAL A 161 6.28 12.27 -1.72
CA VAL A 161 5.28 12.67 -0.72
C VAL A 161 4.02 11.84 -0.92
N LEU A 162 3.57 11.12 0.12
CA LEU A 162 2.33 10.37 0.11
C LEU A 162 1.19 11.20 0.71
N MET A 163 0.15 11.42 -0.08
CA MET A 163 -0.96 12.34 0.19
C MET A 163 -2.26 11.57 0.40
N HIS A 164 -2.89 11.74 1.57
CA HIS A 164 -4.23 11.22 1.85
C HIS A 164 -5.31 12.21 1.41
N TRP A 165 -6.10 11.86 0.42
CA TRP A 165 -7.18 12.70 -0.10
C TRP A 165 -8.54 12.23 0.40
N GLN A 166 -9.18 13.06 1.27
CA GLN A 166 -10.52 12.76 1.75
C GLN A 166 -11.36 14.04 1.80
N PHE A 167 -12.44 14.05 1.05
CA PHE A 167 -13.33 15.21 0.90
C PHE A 167 -13.76 15.78 2.25
N GLN A 168 -13.64 17.09 2.40
CA GLN A 168 -13.95 17.86 3.61
C GLN A 168 -13.24 17.40 4.89
N MET A 169 -12.17 16.61 4.78
CA MET A 169 -11.45 16.11 5.94
C MET A 169 -9.93 16.30 5.83
N TYR A 170 -9.32 15.82 4.76
CA TYR A 170 -7.85 15.86 4.61
C TYR A 170 -7.44 16.34 3.21
N ASN A 171 -6.42 17.18 3.17
CA ASN A 171 -5.80 17.72 1.96
C ASN A 171 -6.83 18.34 1.00
N TYR A 172 -7.30 19.53 1.34
CA TYR A 172 -8.27 20.25 0.50
C TYR A 172 -7.66 20.71 -0.80
N GLY A 173 -8.49 20.84 -1.86
CA GLY A 173 -8.06 21.35 -3.16
C GLY A 173 -7.56 20.29 -4.13
N PHE A 174 -8.09 19.08 -4.06
CA PHE A 174 -7.73 18.00 -4.98
C PHE A 174 -7.88 18.41 -6.46
N GLU A 175 -8.91 19.17 -6.80
CA GLU A 175 -9.21 19.63 -8.17
C GLU A 175 -8.15 20.58 -8.76
N ARG A 176 -7.33 21.22 -7.90
CA ARG A 176 -6.27 22.14 -8.32
C ARG A 176 -4.86 21.65 -8.02
N PHE A 177 -4.71 20.40 -7.56
CA PHE A 177 -3.42 19.83 -7.19
C PHE A 177 -2.42 19.75 -8.36
N HIS A 178 -2.93 19.73 -9.61
CA HIS A 178 -2.08 19.84 -10.80
C HIS A 178 -1.09 21.00 -10.72
N LYS A 179 -1.46 22.15 -10.10
CA LYS A 179 -0.56 23.29 -9.92
C LYS A 179 0.68 22.92 -9.11
N MET A 180 0.54 22.05 -8.11
CA MET A 180 1.68 21.57 -7.31
C MET A 180 2.51 20.56 -8.08
N LEU A 181 1.92 19.71 -8.90
CA LEU A 181 2.63 18.81 -9.81
C LEU A 181 3.51 19.58 -10.80
N GLU A 182 2.99 20.69 -11.33
CA GLU A 182 3.70 21.60 -12.25
C GLU A 182 4.78 22.43 -11.55
N GLN A 183 4.49 22.94 -10.36
CA GLN A 183 5.42 23.76 -9.59
C GLN A 183 6.59 22.97 -9.00
N TYR A 184 6.37 21.70 -8.67
CA TYR A 184 7.36 20.80 -8.08
C TYR A 184 7.63 19.56 -8.97
N PRO A 185 8.12 19.75 -10.22
CA PRO A 185 8.27 18.65 -11.19
C PRO A 185 9.33 17.62 -10.81
N LYS A 186 10.14 17.91 -9.79
CA LYS A 186 11.18 17.00 -9.26
C LYS A 186 10.75 16.27 -7.99
N VAL A 187 9.53 16.48 -7.53
CA VAL A 187 8.94 15.77 -6.42
C VAL A 187 7.97 14.75 -6.98
N ASP A 188 8.15 13.50 -6.64
CA ASP A 188 7.17 12.45 -6.91
C ASP A 188 6.07 12.50 -5.83
N PHE A 189 4.82 12.47 -6.25
CA PHE A 189 3.65 12.45 -5.36
C PHE A 189 2.94 11.12 -5.48
N ILE A 190 2.46 10.60 -4.35
CA ILE A 190 1.70 9.36 -4.28
C ILE A 190 0.31 9.69 -3.76
N GLY A 191 -0.71 9.54 -4.60
CA GLY A 191 -2.11 9.76 -4.22
C GLY A 191 -2.72 8.53 -3.58
N HIS A 192 -3.46 8.76 -2.50
CA HIS A 192 -4.09 7.72 -1.70
C HIS A 192 -5.46 8.18 -1.19
N ALA A 193 -6.28 7.22 -0.77
CA ALA A 193 -7.54 7.33 -0.08
C ALA A 193 -8.77 7.62 -0.96
N GLN A 194 -9.86 7.98 -0.30
CA GLN A 194 -11.20 7.88 -0.87
C GLN A 194 -11.43 8.84 -2.03
N THR A 195 -11.12 10.13 -1.85
CA THR A 195 -11.31 11.12 -2.91
C THR A 195 -10.41 10.83 -4.11
N TRP A 196 -9.16 10.41 -3.84
CA TRP A 196 -8.27 9.98 -4.91
C TRP A 196 -8.90 8.87 -5.76
N TRP A 197 -9.33 7.77 -5.12
CA TRP A 197 -9.84 6.60 -5.84
C TRP A 197 -11.26 6.75 -6.38
N ALA A 198 -12.11 7.60 -5.77
CA ALA A 198 -13.43 7.89 -6.31
C ALA A 198 -13.35 8.63 -7.66
N ASN A 199 -12.37 9.52 -7.80
CA ASN A 199 -12.17 10.37 -8.98
C ASN A 199 -11.43 9.70 -10.16
N ILE A 200 -11.27 8.38 -10.19
CA ILE A 200 -10.92 7.65 -11.43
C ILE A 200 -12.05 7.74 -12.46
N ASP A 201 -13.28 7.94 -12.00
CA ASP A 201 -14.48 8.05 -12.82
C ASP A 201 -14.75 9.51 -13.18
N ARG A 202 -14.83 9.79 -14.49
CA ARG A 202 -15.17 11.12 -15.00
C ARG A 202 -16.57 11.60 -14.57
N ASN A 203 -17.47 10.69 -14.32
CA ASN A 203 -18.84 10.98 -13.92
C ASN A 203 -19.03 11.06 -12.39
N HIS A 204 -17.95 10.99 -11.61
CA HIS A 204 -18.00 11.17 -10.17
C HIS A 204 -18.13 12.67 -9.81
N HIS A 205 -19.36 13.13 -9.60
CA HIS A 205 -19.66 14.56 -9.32
C HIS A 205 -19.91 14.82 -7.83
N ASP A 206 -20.49 13.88 -7.11
CA ASP A 206 -20.74 14.01 -5.67
C ASP A 206 -19.54 13.52 -4.86
N GLN A 207 -18.70 14.46 -4.45
CA GLN A 207 -17.47 14.18 -3.71
C GLN A 207 -17.74 13.62 -2.29
N ALA A 208 -18.95 13.73 -1.76
CA ALA A 208 -19.33 13.13 -0.48
C ALA A 208 -19.49 11.60 -0.59
N VAL A 209 -19.67 11.06 -1.79
CA VAL A 209 -19.70 9.63 -2.05
C VAL A 209 -18.27 9.08 -2.13
N LEU A 210 -17.72 8.71 -0.99
CA LEU A 210 -16.32 8.29 -0.83
C LEU A 210 -16.00 6.90 -1.43
N TYR A 211 -17.01 6.02 -1.53
CA TYR A 211 -16.90 4.67 -2.07
C TYR A 211 -17.96 4.45 -3.16
N PRO A 212 -17.80 5.09 -4.33
CA PRO A 212 -18.77 4.96 -5.41
C PRO A 212 -18.84 3.52 -5.90
N LYS A 213 -20.04 3.12 -6.34
CA LYS A 213 -20.33 1.79 -6.88
C LYS A 213 -20.67 1.87 -8.37
N GLY A 214 -20.59 0.72 -9.05
CA GLY A 214 -20.97 0.62 -10.44
C GLY A 214 -19.85 0.99 -11.42
N PRO A 215 -20.19 1.10 -12.71
CA PRO A 215 -19.21 1.25 -13.78
C PRO A 215 -18.43 2.56 -13.69
N VAL A 216 -17.24 2.55 -14.25
CA VAL A 216 -16.31 3.68 -14.30
C VAL A 216 -16.21 4.21 -15.73
N THR A 217 -16.40 5.50 -15.91
CA THR A 217 -16.10 6.17 -17.17
C THR A 217 -14.68 6.75 -17.11
N ALA A 218 -13.80 6.29 -18.00
CA ALA A 218 -12.41 6.72 -18.10
C ALA A 218 -12.24 8.25 -18.20
N GLY A 219 -11.10 8.77 -17.74
CA GLY A 219 -10.76 10.19 -17.82
C GLY A 219 -11.23 11.02 -16.64
N GLY A 220 -11.50 10.40 -15.49
CA GLY A 220 -11.67 11.10 -14.23
C GLY A 220 -10.39 11.84 -13.81
N LEU A 221 -10.47 12.66 -12.77
CA LEU A 221 -9.36 13.55 -12.40
C LEU A 221 -8.10 12.76 -12.01
N THR A 222 -8.25 11.66 -11.27
CA THR A 222 -7.15 10.77 -10.91
C THR A 222 -6.53 10.09 -12.13
N ASP A 223 -7.36 9.60 -13.06
CA ASP A 223 -6.91 8.99 -14.31
C ASP A 223 -6.08 9.99 -15.14
N ARG A 224 -6.53 11.26 -15.21
CA ARG A 224 -5.79 12.34 -15.88
C ARG A 224 -4.49 12.68 -15.15
N TYR A 225 -4.50 12.80 -13.83
CA TYR A 225 -3.28 13.08 -13.06
C TYR A 225 -2.21 12.01 -13.27
N LEU A 226 -2.61 10.74 -13.31
CA LEU A 226 -1.70 9.64 -13.61
C LEU A 226 -1.22 9.66 -15.07
N SER A 227 -2.05 10.11 -16.03
CA SER A 227 -1.68 10.18 -17.44
C SER A 227 -0.77 11.36 -17.77
N ASP A 228 -1.14 12.55 -17.25
CA ASP A 228 -0.59 13.82 -17.74
C ASP A 228 0.68 14.24 -16.99
N TYR A 229 0.86 13.78 -15.72
CA TYR A 229 1.97 14.21 -14.89
C TYR A 229 2.93 13.06 -14.59
N PRO A 230 4.20 13.13 -15.05
CA PRO A 230 5.20 12.08 -14.87
C PRO A 230 5.52 11.80 -13.40
N ASN A 231 5.35 12.80 -12.53
CA ASN A 231 5.64 12.78 -11.11
C ASN A 231 4.42 12.44 -10.22
N MET A 232 3.32 11.91 -10.81
CA MET A 232 2.16 11.45 -10.05
C MET A 232 2.05 9.93 -10.07
N PHE A 233 1.88 9.34 -8.90
CA PHE A 233 1.74 7.90 -8.64
C PHE A 233 0.48 7.62 -7.84
N GLY A 234 0.04 6.36 -7.78
CA GLY A 234 -1.15 5.95 -7.03
C GLY A 234 -0.88 4.78 -6.11
N ASP A 235 -1.29 4.90 -4.84
CA ASP A 235 -1.23 3.86 -3.82
C ASP A 235 -2.58 3.13 -3.74
N LEU A 236 -2.57 1.84 -4.08
CA LEU A 236 -3.75 0.95 -4.15
C LEU A 236 -4.22 0.45 -2.78
N SER A 237 -3.79 1.06 -1.69
CA SER A 237 -4.09 0.61 -0.34
C SER A 237 -5.51 0.93 0.13
N ALA A 238 -5.86 0.37 1.29
CA ALA A 238 -7.12 0.51 1.98
C ALA A 238 -8.35 -0.02 1.22
N GLY A 239 -9.51 0.11 1.84
CA GLY A 239 -10.80 -0.21 1.20
C GLY A 239 -11.10 0.65 -0.02
N SER A 240 -10.54 1.86 -0.11
CA SER A 240 -10.73 2.75 -1.26
C SER A 240 -10.00 2.26 -2.50
N GLY A 241 -8.76 1.80 -2.37
CA GLY A 241 -8.02 1.17 -3.46
C GLY A 241 -8.65 -0.15 -3.89
N LEU A 242 -9.04 -0.98 -2.94
CA LEU A 242 -9.75 -2.24 -3.23
C LEU A 242 -11.09 -1.97 -3.96
N ASN A 243 -11.86 -0.97 -3.52
CA ASN A 243 -13.10 -0.56 -4.20
C ASN A 243 -12.83 -0.11 -5.64
N ALA A 244 -11.78 0.69 -5.86
CA ALA A 244 -11.39 1.12 -7.20
C ALA A 244 -11.07 -0.05 -8.12
N LEU A 245 -10.38 -1.06 -7.62
CA LEU A 245 -10.00 -2.26 -8.38
C LEU A 245 -11.18 -3.18 -8.69
N THR A 246 -12.19 -3.24 -7.81
CA THR A 246 -13.21 -4.30 -7.88
C THR A 246 -14.58 -3.85 -8.34
N ARG A 247 -14.89 -2.53 -8.30
CA ARG A 247 -16.23 -2.03 -8.68
C ARG A 247 -16.54 -2.13 -10.18
N ASP A 248 -15.50 -2.11 -11.03
CA ASP A 248 -15.58 -2.29 -12.49
C ASP A 248 -14.31 -2.98 -12.99
N GLU A 249 -14.33 -4.30 -13.06
CA GLU A 249 -13.15 -5.09 -13.42
C GLU A 249 -12.73 -4.95 -14.88
N ALA A 250 -13.66 -4.65 -15.77
CA ALA A 250 -13.34 -4.43 -17.19
C ALA A 250 -12.54 -3.14 -17.36
N PHE A 251 -12.98 -2.05 -16.72
CA PHE A 251 -12.24 -0.79 -16.65
C PHE A 251 -10.88 -1.00 -15.95
N THR A 252 -10.85 -1.74 -14.84
CA THR A 252 -9.63 -1.93 -14.04
C THR A 252 -8.52 -2.61 -14.85
N ARG A 253 -8.81 -3.61 -15.67
CA ARG A 253 -7.79 -4.26 -16.51
C ARG A 253 -7.10 -3.27 -17.45
N ASP A 254 -7.87 -2.41 -18.10
CA ASP A 254 -7.34 -1.34 -18.96
C ASP A 254 -6.54 -0.31 -18.13
N PHE A 255 -7.09 0.13 -17.01
CA PHE A 255 -6.47 1.11 -16.10
C PHE A 255 -5.12 0.62 -15.57
N LEU A 256 -5.01 -0.63 -15.11
CA LEU A 256 -3.75 -1.22 -14.67
C LEU A 256 -2.72 -1.29 -15.81
N GLY A 257 -3.16 -1.62 -17.02
CA GLY A 257 -2.30 -1.62 -18.21
C GLY A 257 -1.76 -0.24 -18.56
N ARG A 258 -2.64 0.78 -18.57
CA ARG A 258 -2.25 2.17 -18.89
C ARG A 258 -1.31 2.78 -17.84
N HIS A 259 -1.56 2.50 -16.56
CA HIS A 259 -0.82 3.10 -15.44
C HIS A 259 0.18 2.15 -14.79
N GLN A 260 0.58 1.08 -15.47
CA GLN A 260 1.42 0.00 -14.95
C GLN A 260 2.74 0.44 -14.30
N ASN A 261 3.28 1.61 -14.67
CA ASN A 261 4.54 2.13 -14.17
C ASN A 261 4.38 3.14 -13.01
N LYS A 262 3.13 3.39 -12.58
CA LYS A 262 2.79 4.44 -11.61
C LYS A 262 1.94 3.96 -10.44
N LEU A 263 1.42 2.75 -10.51
CA LEU A 263 0.62 2.17 -9.44
C LEU A 263 1.48 1.34 -8.51
N LEU A 264 1.20 1.43 -7.21
CA LEU A 264 1.94 0.79 -6.14
C LEU A 264 0.98 0.05 -5.22
N PHE A 265 1.37 -1.13 -4.78
CA PHE A 265 0.63 -1.86 -3.76
C PHE A 265 0.93 -1.31 -2.37
N GLY A 266 -0.12 -1.06 -1.60
CA GLY A 266 -0.11 -0.84 -0.17
C GLY A 266 -1.28 -1.57 0.47
N SER A 267 -1.20 -1.90 1.76
CA SER A 267 -2.28 -2.57 2.46
C SER A 267 -3.17 -1.61 3.24
N ASP A 268 -2.60 -0.72 4.03
CA ASP A 268 -3.29 0.13 5.03
C ASP A 268 -4.32 -0.70 5.83
N CYS A 269 -3.89 -1.86 6.28
CA CYS A 269 -4.75 -2.88 6.86
C CYS A 269 -4.59 -2.98 8.36
N THR A 270 -5.70 -2.93 9.09
CA THR A 270 -5.76 -3.09 10.56
C THR A 270 -5.91 -4.54 11.00
N ASP A 271 -6.19 -5.45 10.07
CA ASP A 271 -6.35 -6.87 10.32
C ASP A 271 -5.09 -7.48 10.98
N VAL A 272 -5.29 -8.53 11.76
CA VAL A 272 -4.21 -9.21 12.48
C VAL A 272 -3.79 -10.54 11.83
N GLU A 273 -4.62 -11.10 10.96
CA GLU A 273 -4.39 -12.42 10.36
C GLU A 273 -3.57 -12.34 9.06
N GLY A 274 -3.70 -11.28 8.30
CA GLY A 274 -3.00 -11.10 7.01
C GLY A 274 -3.56 -11.97 5.88
N SER A 275 -4.75 -12.52 6.03
CA SER A 275 -5.37 -13.43 5.07
C SER A 275 -6.90 -13.36 5.10
N GLY A 276 -7.53 -13.96 4.08
CA GLY A 276 -8.98 -14.09 4.01
C GLY A 276 -9.74 -12.76 3.79
N PRO A 277 -11.06 -12.78 3.98
CA PRO A 277 -11.93 -11.64 3.66
C PRO A 277 -11.82 -10.47 4.65
N GLY A 278 -11.20 -10.66 5.82
CA GLY A 278 -10.93 -9.59 6.78
C GLY A 278 -9.74 -8.72 6.40
N CYS A 279 -8.79 -9.25 5.64
CA CYS A 279 -7.57 -8.56 5.28
C CYS A 279 -7.70 -7.84 3.93
N GLN A 280 -7.84 -6.52 3.94
CA GLN A 280 -7.92 -5.70 2.72
C GLN A 280 -6.66 -5.84 1.87
N GLY A 281 -5.47 -5.90 2.47
CA GLY A 281 -4.21 -6.07 1.76
C GLY A 281 -4.15 -7.39 0.98
N ALA A 282 -4.55 -8.50 1.60
CA ALA A 282 -4.62 -9.80 0.92
C ALA A 282 -5.62 -9.79 -0.24
N GLN A 283 -6.79 -9.15 -0.06
CA GLN A 283 -7.77 -8.97 -1.12
C GLN A 283 -7.24 -8.10 -2.26
N THR A 284 -6.51 -7.03 -1.96
CA THR A 284 -5.89 -6.15 -2.96
C THR A 284 -4.82 -6.89 -3.76
N ILE A 285 -3.96 -7.69 -3.12
CA ILE A 285 -3.01 -8.57 -3.82
C ILE A 285 -3.74 -9.54 -4.76
N ALA A 286 -4.80 -10.19 -4.26
CA ALA A 286 -5.60 -11.12 -5.08
C ALA A 286 -6.26 -10.42 -6.27
N ALA A 287 -6.79 -9.20 -6.08
CA ALA A 287 -7.37 -8.39 -7.15
C ALA A 287 -6.31 -7.99 -8.19
N ILE A 288 -5.12 -7.51 -7.76
CA ILE A 288 -4.02 -7.17 -8.66
C ILE A 288 -3.61 -8.39 -9.49
N ARG A 289 -3.41 -9.55 -8.86
CA ARG A 289 -3.05 -10.80 -9.56
C ARG A 289 -4.06 -11.24 -10.59
N ARG A 290 -5.33 -11.09 -10.30
CA ARG A 290 -6.45 -11.50 -11.16
C ARG A 290 -6.72 -10.51 -12.30
N LEU A 291 -6.49 -9.23 -12.06
CA LEU A 291 -6.87 -8.15 -12.98
C LEU A 291 -5.71 -7.60 -13.79
N SER A 292 -4.47 -7.86 -13.41
CA SER A 292 -3.31 -7.46 -14.22
C SER A 292 -3.34 -8.15 -15.59
N PRO A 293 -3.11 -7.40 -16.67
CA PRO A 293 -3.08 -7.96 -18.02
C PRO A 293 -2.09 -9.11 -18.22
N ASP A 294 -0.94 -9.02 -17.53
CA ASP A 294 0.10 -10.05 -17.55
C ASP A 294 0.95 -10.04 -16.26
N ARG A 295 1.85 -11.02 -16.14
CA ARG A 295 2.73 -11.18 -14.97
C ARG A 295 3.75 -10.05 -14.82
N THR A 296 4.15 -9.40 -15.91
CA THR A 296 5.09 -8.27 -15.87
C THR A 296 4.43 -7.08 -15.21
N ILE A 297 3.18 -6.80 -15.55
CA ILE A 297 2.38 -5.73 -14.95
C ILE A 297 2.10 -6.04 -13.48
N GLU A 298 1.67 -7.27 -13.17
CA GLU A 298 1.49 -7.72 -11.78
C GLU A 298 2.74 -7.42 -10.93
N ARG A 299 3.91 -7.83 -11.40
CA ARG A 299 5.18 -7.64 -10.71
C ARG A 299 5.54 -6.15 -10.54
N LYS A 300 5.28 -5.31 -11.53
CA LYS A 300 5.47 -3.87 -11.41
C LYS A 300 4.64 -3.29 -10.27
N LEU A 301 3.35 -3.63 -10.21
CA LEU A 301 2.41 -3.10 -9.21
C LEU A 301 2.74 -3.60 -7.80
N LEU A 302 3.10 -4.87 -7.67
CA LEU A 302 3.38 -5.49 -6.37
C LEU A 302 4.79 -5.22 -5.84
N HIS A 303 5.75 -4.86 -6.71
CA HIS A 303 7.16 -4.79 -6.30
C HIS A 303 7.97 -3.70 -7.03
N ASP A 304 8.13 -3.78 -8.36
CA ASP A 304 9.20 -3.08 -9.06
C ASP A 304 9.05 -1.56 -9.01
N ASN A 305 7.81 -1.05 -9.11
CA ASN A 305 7.52 0.38 -9.01
C ASN A 305 7.90 0.94 -7.63
N ALA A 306 7.48 0.25 -6.56
CA ALA A 306 7.80 0.64 -5.19
C ALA A 306 9.31 0.60 -4.94
N ARG A 307 9.98 -0.48 -5.34
CA ARG A 307 11.43 -0.61 -5.21
C ARG A 307 12.18 0.53 -5.88
N LYS A 308 11.77 0.89 -7.10
CA LYS A 308 12.40 1.98 -7.87
C LYS A 308 12.13 3.33 -7.23
N LEU A 309 10.86 3.64 -6.94
CA LEU A 309 10.45 4.96 -6.44
C LEU A 309 11.03 5.25 -5.05
N LEU A 310 10.98 4.26 -4.16
CA LEU A 310 11.41 4.39 -2.76
C LEU A 310 12.86 3.97 -2.52
N ARG A 311 13.57 3.48 -3.56
CA ARG A 311 14.98 3.03 -3.50
C ARG A 311 15.20 1.98 -2.38
N LEU A 312 14.35 0.96 -2.39
CA LEU A 312 14.37 -0.17 -1.45
C LEU A 312 15.29 -1.31 -1.93
#